data_2562f1ff9a29c1a5b2c11f35a6a9fa1c
#
_entry.id   2562f1ff9a29c1a5b2c11f35a6a9fa1c
#
_cell.length_a   1.000
_cell.length_b   1.000
_cell.length_c   1.000
_cell.angle_alpha   90.00
_cell.angle_beta   90.00
_cell.angle_gamma   90.00
#
_symmetry.space_group_name_H-M   'P 1'
#
loop_
_entity.id
_entity.type
_entity.pdbx_description
1 polymer ?
#
loop_
_entity_poly.entity_id
_entity_poly.type
_entity_poly.pdbx_seq_one_letter_code
_entity_poly.pdbx_strand_id
1 'polypeptide(L)'
;MERMFLNLLRNSISLIIWVVFFASCASVSSPQGGDIDDIPPELNETSPKILTDIKPTQKITIEFNEYLDESSLKNAITIFPSGEYDFRYEYRGDKIDLWLPSNLEKDITYMIVFNTNLKDEHNVRLKKDIIIPFSRKAVFDSNTIQGNIFGDFNSAFILLWFNHLDKDVILNQPPDYVLNASSNSSYKFNFLPKKDFSILAVEQYGSNINYEEKPFSFYRKNQLSLKDGSLDNINFYLHKMKSEENEDSEEKNDTNDEKNIKTATLTGEVSGNFIHPISLILKNKKNEYSNMIQLDGSYILDGILEGKYQLLVYEDRNNNSVLDMGSFTTNQFAERFFVYPDSLSLRANWELEIPKWNYNIREDK
;
A
#
# COMPACT_ATOMS: atom_id res chain seq x y z
N MET A 1 -25.98 -25.75 89.21
CA MET A 1 -26.29 -24.73 88.24
C MET A 1 -25.06 -24.24 87.43
N GLU A 2 -23.92 -24.04 88.03
CA GLU A 2 -22.68 -23.55 87.36
C GLU A 2 -22.11 -24.46 86.26
N ARG A 3 -22.11 -25.76 86.43
CA ARG A 3 -21.62 -26.65 85.34
C ARG A 3 -22.46 -26.66 84.07
N MET A 4 -23.71 -26.42 84.24
CA MET A 4 -24.62 -26.39 83.10
C MET A 4 -24.49 -25.05 82.29
N PHE A 5 -24.20 -23.96 83.01
CA PHE A 5 -23.94 -22.65 82.44
C PHE A 5 -22.59 -22.64 81.64
N LEU A 6 -21.57 -23.23 82.19
CA LEU A 6 -20.24 -23.38 81.52
C LEU A 6 -20.30 -24.24 80.29
N ASN A 7 -21.12 -25.28 80.25
CA ASN A 7 -21.31 -26.10 79.02
C ASN A 7 -22.11 -25.36 77.93
N LEU A 8 -23.09 -24.58 78.30
CA LEU A 8 -23.81 -23.76 77.37
C LEU A 8 -22.93 -22.65 76.75
N LEU A 9 -22.09 -22.00 77.56
CA LEU A 9 -21.14 -20.99 77.08
C LEU A 9 -20.09 -21.59 76.10
N ARG A 10 -19.58 -22.76 76.45
CA ARG A 10 -18.58 -23.47 75.59
C ARG A 10 -19.18 -23.91 74.28
N ASN A 11 -20.40 -24.38 74.26
CA ASN A 11 -21.09 -24.76 73.02
C ASN A 11 -21.46 -23.54 72.19
N SER A 12 -21.85 -22.43 72.82
CA SER A 12 -22.13 -21.18 72.09
C SER A 12 -20.88 -20.58 71.48
N ILE A 13 -19.74 -20.58 72.18
CA ILE A 13 -18.46 -20.12 71.65
C ILE A 13 -17.98 -21.04 70.53
N SER A 14 -18.13 -22.36 70.63
CA SER A 14 -17.82 -23.30 69.56
C SER A 14 -18.66 -23.06 68.31
N LEU A 15 -19.96 -22.77 68.49
CA LEU A 15 -20.85 -22.48 67.36
C LEU A 15 -20.48 -21.16 66.65
N ILE A 16 -20.08 -20.15 67.40
CA ILE A 16 -19.67 -18.84 66.85
C ILE A 16 -18.37 -19.01 66.07
N ILE A 17 -17.40 -19.78 66.58
CA ILE A 17 -16.13 -20.08 65.88
C ILE A 17 -16.43 -20.79 64.54
N TRP A 18 -17.33 -21.76 64.52
CA TRP A 18 -17.73 -22.47 63.32
C TRP A 18 -18.39 -21.55 62.28
N VAL A 19 -19.26 -20.63 62.72
CA VAL A 19 -19.94 -19.66 61.83
C VAL A 19 -18.94 -18.65 61.21
N VAL A 20 -17.93 -18.24 61.97
CA VAL A 20 -16.86 -17.34 61.46
C VAL A 20 -16.00 -18.03 60.43
N PHE A 21 -15.77 -19.33 60.55
CA PHE A 21 -14.99 -20.13 59.54
C PHE A 21 -15.77 -20.25 58.21
N PHE A 22 -17.09 -20.31 58.23
CA PHE A 22 -17.92 -20.36 57.01
C PHE A 22 -18.24 -19.00 56.39
N ALA A 23 -17.98 -17.90 57.11
CA ALA A 23 -18.20 -16.54 56.59
C ALA A 23 -16.98 -15.97 55.84
N SER A 24 -15.88 -16.72 55.72
CA SER A 24 -14.74 -16.35 54.88
C SER A 24 -15.07 -16.62 53.41
N CYS A 25 -15.92 -15.82 52.83
CA CYS A 25 -16.04 -15.71 51.38
C CYS A 25 -14.74 -15.08 50.86
N ALA A 26 -13.85 -15.91 50.35
CA ALA A 26 -12.81 -15.40 49.47
C ALA A 26 -13.52 -14.71 48.28
N SER A 27 -13.48 -13.39 48.23
CA SER A 27 -13.88 -12.68 47.00
C SER A 27 -12.86 -13.06 45.93
N VAL A 28 -13.30 -13.85 44.97
CA VAL A 28 -12.50 -14.09 43.78
C VAL A 28 -12.52 -12.72 43.03
N SER A 29 -11.47 -11.92 43.27
CA SER A 29 -11.21 -10.78 42.38
C SER A 29 -10.85 -11.38 41.04
N SER A 30 -11.54 -10.92 40.00
CA SER A 30 -11.14 -11.25 38.64
C SER A 30 -9.64 -10.95 38.49
N PRO A 31 -8.85 -11.87 37.90
CA PRO A 31 -7.46 -11.58 37.64
C PRO A 31 -7.35 -10.25 36.94
N GLN A 32 -6.57 -9.32 37.47
CA GLN A 32 -6.22 -8.12 36.74
C GLN A 32 -5.39 -8.61 35.57
N GLY A 33 -5.92 -8.44 34.34
CA GLY A 33 -5.16 -8.76 33.12
C GLY A 33 -3.81 -8.04 33.14
N GLY A 34 -2.82 -8.62 32.50
CA GLY A 34 -1.54 -7.95 32.26
C GLY A 34 -1.73 -6.69 31.42
N ASP A 35 -0.63 -5.99 31.16
CA ASP A 35 -0.62 -4.85 30.23
C ASP A 35 -1.16 -5.30 28.86
N ILE A 36 -1.86 -4.38 28.19
CA ILE A 36 -2.38 -4.64 26.84
C ILE A 36 -1.18 -4.78 25.92
N ASP A 37 -1.10 -5.90 25.20
CA ASP A 37 -0.11 -6.09 24.16
C ASP A 37 -0.49 -5.28 22.91
N ASP A 38 0.42 -4.43 22.43
CA ASP A 38 0.28 -3.61 21.22
C ASP A 38 1.49 -3.75 20.27
N ILE A 39 2.39 -4.69 20.59
CA ILE A 39 3.61 -4.96 19.83
C ILE A 39 3.29 -6.03 18.78
N PRO A 40 3.47 -5.75 17.49
CA PRO A 40 3.24 -6.73 16.45
C PRO A 40 4.34 -7.80 16.40
N PRO A 41 4.03 -9.00 15.88
CA PRO A 41 5.04 -10.03 15.70
C PRO A 41 6.17 -9.59 14.77
N GLU A 42 7.40 -9.96 15.12
CA GLU A 42 8.60 -9.67 14.35
C GLU A 42 9.32 -10.96 13.98
N LEU A 43 9.95 -10.95 12.79
CA LEU A 43 10.81 -12.06 12.35
C LEU A 43 12.07 -12.11 13.25
N ASN A 44 12.26 -13.21 13.95
CA ASN A 44 13.44 -13.46 14.78
C ASN A 44 14.57 -14.06 13.93
N GLU A 45 14.36 -15.23 13.34
CA GLU A 45 15.34 -15.87 12.48
C GLU A 45 14.72 -16.86 11.49
N THR A 46 15.53 -17.29 10.52
CA THR A 46 15.21 -18.40 9.61
C THR A 46 16.26 -19.52 9.74
N SER A 47 15.81 -20.75 9.53
CA SER A 47 16.71 -21.89 9.43
C SER A 47 16.44 -22.66 8.13
N PRO A 48 17.41 -22.73 7.20
CA PRO A 48 18.76 -22.14 7.29
C PRO A 48 18.78 -20.61 7.30
N LYS A 49 19.83 -20.01 7.86
CA LYS A 49 20.00 -18.53 7.92
C LYS A 49 20.20 -17.90 6.55
N ILE A 50 20.81 -18.64 5.63
CA ILE A 50 21.03 -18.21 4.23
C ILE A 50 20.10 -19.04 3.37
N LEU A 51 19.21 -18.36 2.65
CA LEU A 51 18.19 -19.00 1.83
C LEU A 51 18.53 -18.99 0.34
N THR A 52 19.82 -19.17 0.02
CA THR A 52 20.34 -19.44 -1.33
C THR A 52 20.75 -20.92 -1.47
N ASP A 53 20.89 -21.41 -2.70
CA ASP A 53 21.15 -22.82 -3.00
C ASP A 53 20.13 -23.79 -2.38
N ILE A 54 18.90 -23.34 -2.25
CA ILE A 54 17.81 -24.13 -1.66
C ILE A 54 17.50 -25.34 -2.54
N LYS A 55 17.48 -26.51 -1.91
CA LYS A 55 17.15 -27.76 -2.62
C LYS A 55 15.64 -27.91 -2.80
N PRO A 56 15.19 -28.61 -3.85
CA PRO A 56 13.79 -28.99 -3.98
C PRO A 56 13.27 -29.66 -2.71
N THR A 57 12.06 -29.35 -2.31
CA THR A 57 11.41 -29.90 -1.09
C THR A 57 12.12 -29.60 0.23
N GLN A 58 13.10 -28.71 0.23
CA GLN A 58 13.76 -28.30 1.48
C GLN A 58 12.77 -27.62 2.42
N LYS A 59 12.90 -27.95 3.69
CA LYS A 59 12.19 -27.28 4.78
C LYS A 59 12.91 -25.98 5.15
N ILE A 60 12.14 -24.90 5.29
CA ILE A 60 12.56 -23.64 5.90
C ILE A 60 11.77 -23.47 7.19
N THR A 61 12.45 -23.28 8.31
CA THR A 61 11.83 -22.88 9.57
C THR A 61 11.92 -21.36 9.70
N ILE A 62 10.81 -20.72 9.98
CA ILE A 62 10.67 -19.27 10.17
C ILE A 62 10.24 -19.06 11.62
N GLU A 63 11.04 -18.35 12.41
CA GLU A 63 10.81 -18.12 13.82
C GLU A 63 10.47 -16.65 14.07
N PHE A 64 9.43 -16.41 14.86
CA PHE A 64 8.99 -15.09 15.30
C PHE A 64 9.37 -14.87 16.77
N ASN A 65 9.31 -13.63 17.22
CA ASN A 65 9.58 -13.24 18.61
C ASN A 65 8.49 -13.67 19.58
N GLU A 66 7.30 -14.07 19.07
CA GLU A 66 6.12 -14.39 19.85
C GLU A 66 5.20 -15.39 19.13
N TYR A 67 4.18 -15.88 19.82
CA TYR A 67 3.21 -16.82 19.28
C TYR A 67 2.24 -16.14 18.32
N LEU A 68 1.99 -16.80 17.20
CA LEU A 68 1.10 -16.31 16.14
C LEU A 68 -0.30 -16.89 16.29
N ASP A 69 -1.30 -16.17 15.82
CA ASP A 69 -2.64 -16.75 15.61
C ASP A 69 -2.64 -17.64 14.37
N GLU A 70 -2.73 -18.96 14.58
CA GLU A 70 -2.76 -19.95 13.51
C GLU A 70 -3.83 -19.67 12.46
N SER A 71 -4.99 -19.15 12.87
CA SER A 71 -6.10 -18.85 11.96
C SER A 71 -5.79 -17.76 10.94
N SER A 72 -4.84 -16.88 11.26
CA SER A 72 -4.40 -15.79 10.38
C SER A 72 -3.49 -16.25 9.25
N LEU A 73 -2.75 -17.34 9.44
CA LEU A 73 -1.69 -17.80 8.53
C LEU A 73 -2.19 -18.08 7.11
N LYS A 74 -3.37 -18.69 6.98
CA LYS A 74 -3.93 -19.07 5.67
C LYS A 74 -4.04 -17.88 4.71
N ASN A 75 -4.35 -16.70 5.21
CA ASN A 75 -4.54 -15.49 4.42
C ASN A 75 -3.33 -14.53 4.50
N ALA A 76 -2.33 -14.89 5.30
CA ALA A 76 -1.17 -14.06 5.55
C ALA A 76 0.04 -14.49 4.72
N ILE A 77 0.16 -15.76 4.32
CA ILE A 77 1.33 -16.29 3.63
C ILE A 77 1.08 -16.32 2.12
N THR A 78 2.00 -15.70 1.37
CA THR A 78 2.00 -15.73 -0.10
C THR A 78 3.42 -15.97 -0.60
N ILE A 79 3.57 -16.66 -1.72
CA ILE A 79 4.86 -16.82 -2.42
C ILE A 79 4.81 -16.07 -3.74
N PHE A 80 5.82 -15.26 -4.00
CA PHE A 80 6.02 -14.56 -5.27
C PHE A 80 7.33 -15.02 -5.95
N PRO A 81 7.39 -15.03 -7.31
CA PRO A 81 6.26 -14.80 -8.23
C PRO A 81 5.12 -15.79 -7.98
N SER A 82 3.89 -15.36 -8.24
CA SER A 82 2.69 -16.19 -8.10
C SER A 82 2.73 -17.38 -9.05
N GLY A 83 2.15 -18.49 -8.63
CA GLY A 83 2.11 -19.71 -9.44
C GLY A 83 1.33 -20.82 -8.74
N GLU A 84 1.12 -21.93 -9.44
CA GLU A 84 0.53 -23.14 -8.87
C GLU A 84 1.59 -23.89 -8.07
N TYR A 85 1.78 -23.47 -6.82
CA TYR A 85 2.74 -24.08 -5.90
C TYR A 85 2.03 -24.92 -4.87
N ASP A 86 2.40 -26.20 -4.78
CA ASP A 86 2.01 -27.07 -3.69
C ASP A 86 3.00 -26.88 -2.53
N PHE A 87 2.85 -25.79 -1.78
CA PHE A 87 3.63 -25.59 -0.56
C PHE A 87 2.82 -26.00 0.67
N ARG A 88 3.48 -26.67 1.60
CA ARG A 88 2.91 -27.08 2.88
C ARG A 88 3.60 -26.36 4.01
N TYR A 89 2.82 -25.87 4.96
CA TYR A 89 3.37 -25.34 6.20
C TYR A 89 2.81 -26.10 7.42
N GLU A 90 3.55 -26.09 8.50
CA GLU A 90 3.16 -26.59 9.81
C GLU A 90 3.42 -25.50 10.84
N TYR A 91 2.39 -25.17 11.59
CA TYR A 91 2.44 -24.17 12.65
C TYR A 91 2.89 -24.80 13.97
N ARG A 92 3.77 -24.14 14.71
CA ARG A 92 4.27 -24.57 16.02
C ARG A 92 4.46 -23.37 16.97
N GLY A 93 3.41 -22.60 17.19
CA GLY A 93 3.41 -21.45 18.10
C GLY A 93 4.15 -20.24 17.52
N ASP A 94 5.38 -20.03 17.91
CA ASP A 94 6.26 -18.98 17.41
C ASP A 94 7.01 -19.34 16.11
N LYS A 95 6.82 -20.57 15.60
CA LYS A 95 7.54 -21.11 14.43
C LYS A 95 6.60 -21.62 13.37
N ILE A 96 7.03 -21.42 12.12
CA ILE A 96 6.39 -21.98 10.94
C ILE A 96 7.44 -22.79 10.18
N ASP A 97 7.19 -24.09 10.04
CA ASP A 97 7.95 -24.93 9.13
C ASP A 97 7.28 -24.91 7.75
N LEU A 98 7.98 -24.47 6.73
CA LEU A 98 7.51 -24.38 5.37
C LEU A 98 8.31 -25.34 4.47
N TRP A 99 7.62 -26.23 3.75
CA TRP A 99 8.23 -27.11 2.74
C TRP A 99 8.05 -26.50 1.37
N LEU A 100 9.18 -26.21 0.72
CA LEU A 100 9.17 -25.59 -0.59
C LEU A 100 8.76 -26.57 -1.68
N PRO A 101 7.98 -26.11 -2.69
CA PRO A 101 7.62 -26.91 -3.83
C PRO A 101 8.83 -27.43 -4.63
N SER A 102 8.68 -28.60 -5.26
CA SER A 102 9.71 -29.17 -6.11
C SER A 102 9.81 -28.52 -7.51
N ASN A 103 8.73 -27.88 -7.96
CA ASN A 103 8.57 -27.28 -9.29
C ASN A 103 9.05 -25.83 -9.41
N LEU A 104 9.74 -25.31 -8.40
CA LEU A 104 10.33 -23.96 -8.45
C LEU A 104 11.38 -23.86 -9.56
N GLU A 105 11.32 -22.79 -10.35
CA GLU A 105 12.35 -22.48 -11.35
C GLU A 105 13.71 -22.21 -10.71
N LYS A 106 14.78 -22.60 -11.39
CA LYS A 106 16.12 -22.48 -10.83
C LYS A 106 16.66 -21.05 -10.88
N ASP A 107 16.23 -20.28 -11.88
CA ASP A 107 16.84 -18.98 -12.22
C ASP A 107 16.10 -17.76 -11.68
N ILE A 108 15.19 -17.97 -10.72
CA ILE A 108 14.36 -16.92 -10.12
C ILE A 108 14.61 -16.86 -8.62
N THR A 109 14.62 -15.65 -8.06
CA THR A 109 14.49 -15.42 -6.63
C THR A 109 13.01 -15.36 -6.27
N TYR A 110 12.61 -16.19 -5.33
CA TYR A 110 11.27 -16.22 -4.77
C TYR A 110 11.22 -15.43 -3.48
N MET A 111 10.02 -15.01 -3.08
CA MET A 111 9.78 -14.32 -1.83
C MET A 111 8.63 -15.00 -1.09
N ILE A 112 8.87 -15.40 0.16
CA ILE A 112 7.79 -15.68 1.10
C ILE A 112 7.38 -14.34 1.71
N VAL A 113 6.12 -13.97 1.58
CA VAL A 113 5.58 -12.72 2.10
C VAL A 113 4.55 -13.04 3.16
N PHE A 114 4.76 -12.53 4.37
CA PHE A 114 3.74 -12.45 5.41
C PHE A 114 3.14 -11.05 5.35
N ASN A 115 1.89 -10.96 4.92
CA ASN A 115 1.20 -9.68 4.80
C ASN A 115 0.57 -9.22 6.12
N THR A 116 0.00 -8.02 6.12
CA THR A 116 -0.61 -7.40 7.32
C THR A 116 -1.85 -8.12 7.88
N ASN A 117 -2.27 -9.26 7.30
CA ASN A 117 -3.26 -10.14 7.91
C ASN A 117 -2.67 -11.04 9.00
N LEU A 118 -1.33 -11.23 9.02
CA LEU A 118 -0.67 -11.95 10.10
C LEU A 118 -0.87 -11.20 11.41
N LYS A 119 -1.21 -11.92 12.45
CA LYS A 119 -1.38 -11.41 13.82
C LYS A 119 -0.87 -12.42 14.84
N ASP A 120 -0.58 -11.92 16.02
CA ASP A 120 -0.27 -12.73 17.19
C ASP A 120 -1.54 -13.28 17.90
N GLU A 121 -1.35 -14.00 19.01
CA GLU A 121 -2.45 -14.53 19.83
C GLU A 121 -3.26 -13.41 20.53
N HIS A 122 -2.72 -12.19 20.66
CA HIS A 122 -3.40 -11.01 21.22
C HIS A 122 -4.13 -10.17 20.19
N ASN A 123 -4.19 -10.61 18.90
CA ASN A 123 -4.79 -9.94 17.75
C ASN A 123 -4.02 -8.69 17.27
N VAL A 124 -2.78 -8.48 17.64
CA VAL A 124 -1.95 -7.41 17.10
C VAL A 124 -1.44 -7.81 15.72
N ARG A 125 -1.71 -7.00 14.72
CA ARG A 125 -1.38 -7.28 13.31
C ARG A 125 -0.03 -6.70 12.93
N LEU A 126 0.61 -7.32 11.94
CA LEU A 126 1.76 -6.71 11.27
C LEU A 126 1.41 -5.30 10.76
N LYS A 127 2.31 -4.36 10.99
CA LYS A 127 2.20 -2.98 10.46
C LYS A 127 2.67 -2.86 9.01
N LYS A 128 3.51 -3.81 8.56
CA LYS A 128 4.04 -3.90 7.19
C LYS A 128 4.35 -5.36 6.86
N ASP A 129 4.40 -5.65 5.58
CA ASP A 129 4.74 -6.99 5.12
C ASP A 129 6.18 -7.39 5.52
N ILE A 130 6.35 -8.64 5.93
CA ILE A 130 7.66 -9.28 6.12
C ILE A 130 7.97 -10.07 4.85
N ILE A 131 9.10 -9.75 4.21
CA ILE A 131 9.52 -10.38 2.95
C ILE A 131 10.79 -11.20 3.20
N ILE A 132 10.73 -12.49 2.92
CA ILE A 132 11.84 -13.43 3.08
C ILE A 132 12.21 -13.97 1.70
N PRO A 133 13.31 -13.48 1.09
CA PRO A 133 13.76 -13.99 -0.19
C PRO A 133 14.38 -15.38 -0.04
N PHE A 134 14.16 -16.25 -1.03
CA PHE A 134 14.84 -17.53 -1.14
C PHE A 134 15.12 -17.86 -2.61
N SER A 135 16.15 -18.65 -2.88
CA SER A 135 16.56 -18.96 -4.23
C SER A 135 17.23 -20.33 -4.35
N ARG A 136 17.02 -20.99 -5.49
CA ARG A 136 17.80 -22.17 -5.88
C ARG A 136 19.14 -21.82 -6.50
N LYS A 137 19.42 -20.52 -6.75
CA LYS A 137 20.74 -20.00 -7.13
C LYS A 137 21.60 -19.74 -5.89
N ALA A 138 22.91 -19.63 -6.12
CA ALA A 138 23.87 -19.22 -5.08
C ALA A 138 23.73 -17.75 -4.63
N VAL A 139 23.05 -16.92 -5.43
CA VAL A 139 22.83 -15.49 -5.17
C VAL A 139 21.39 -15.11 -5.51
N PHE A 140 20.87 -14.10 -4.82
CA PHE A 140 19.58 -13.52 -5.14
C PHE A 140 19.64 -12.64 -6.39
N ASP A 141 18.52 -12.47 -7.07
CA ASP A 141 18.34 -11.36 -8.00
C ASP A 141 18.42 -10.04 -7.25
N SER A 142 18.95 -9.00 -7.91
CA SER A 142 19.20 -7.72 -7.25
C SER A 142 18.47 -6.55 -7.88
N ASN A 143 17.72 -6.77 -8.98
CA ASN A 143 17.01 -5.68 -9.63
C ASN A 143 15.79 -5.26 -8.84
N THR A 144 15.45 -3.99 -9.00
CA THR A 144 14.29 -3.36 -8.35
C THR A 144 13.47 -2.57 -9.36
N ILE A 145 12.18 -2.45 -9.09
CA ILE A 145 11.30 -1.45 -9.70
C ILE A 145 10.73 -0.63 -8.55
N GLN A 146 10.90 0.70 -8.61
CA GLN A 146 10.37 1.60 -7.59
C GLN A 146 9.81 2.88 -8.17
N GLY A 147 8.88 3.50 -7.43
CA GLY A 147 8.23 4.73 -7.82
C GLY A 147 7.28 5.26 -6.77
N ASN A 148 6.49 6.25 -7.17
CA ASN A 148 5.49 6.89 -6.31
C ASN A 148 4.10 6.79 -6.93
N ILE A 149 3.09 6.80 -6.07
CA ILE A 149 1.69 6.87 -6.44
C ILE A 149 1.17 8.24 -6.02
N PHE A 150 0.60 8.96 -6.96
CA PHE A 150 0.01 10.28 -6.77
C PHE A 150 -1.49 10.23 -6.97
N GLY A 151 -2.17 11.31 -6.60
CA GLY A 151 -3.63 11.44 -6.76
C GLY A 151 -4.40 11.12 -5.48
N ASP A 152 -5.71 10.88 -5.64
CA ASP A 152 -6.62 10.60 -4.53
C ASP A 152 -7.04 9.13 -4.55
N PHE A 153 -6.62 8.38 -3.55
CA PHE A 153 -6.94 6.97 -3.39
C PHE A 153 -7.06 6.60 -1.91
N ASN A 154 -7.83 5.58 -1.62
CA ASN A 154 -7.97 5.04 -0.26
C ASN A 154 -6.97 3.91 0.00
N SER A 155 -6.70 3.13 -1.03
CA SER A 155 -5.72 2.06 -1.04
C SER A 155 -5.03 2.03 -2.40
N ALA A 156 -3.87 1.41 -2.48
CA ALA A 156 -3.17 1.24 -3.75
C ALA A 156 -2.41 -0.08 -3.77
N PHE A 157 -2.52 -0.79 -4.88
CA PHE A 157 -1.78 -2.00 -5.17
C PHE A 157 -1.03 -1.83 -6.47
N ILE A 158 0.21 -2.30 -6.52
CA ILE A 158 1.00 -2.37 -7.74
C ILE A 158 1.12 -3.83 -8.15
N LEU A 159 0.74 -4.09 -9.38
CA LEU A 159 0.67 -5.41 -9.97
C LEU A 159 1.73 -5.54 -11.07
N LEU A 160 2.50 -6.64 -11.07
CA LEU A 160 3.49 -6.93 -12.09
C LEU A 160 3.19 -8.29 -12.75
N TRP A 161 3.33 -8.34 -14.07
CA TRP A 161 3.31 -9.56 -14.85
C TRP A 161 4.60 -9.72 -15.62
N PHE A 162 5.07 -10.95 -15.80
CA PHE A 162 6.10 -11.25 -16.77
C PHE A 162 5.57 -10.98 -18.18
N ASN A 163 6.43 -10.39 -19.03
CA ASN A 163 6.16 -10.15 -20.43
C ASN A 163 5.09 -9.06 -20.71
N HIS A 164 4.29 -9.29 -21.73
CA HIS A 164 3.38 -8.31 -22.31
C HIS A 164 2.06 -8.24 -21.56
N LEU A 165 1.64 -7.01 -21.26
CA LEU A 165 0.36 -6.71 -20.63
C LEU A 165 -0.66 -6.35 -21.70
N ASP A 166 -1.65 -7.19 -21.90
CA ASP A 166 -2.84 -6.90 -22.67
C ASP A 166 -4.10 -7.11 -21.81
N LYS A 167 -5.25 -6.76 -22.35
CA LYS A 167 -6.53 -6.87 -21.64
C LYS A 167 -6.80 -8.31 -21.18
N ASP A 168 -6.53 -9.29 -22.01
CA ASP A 168 -6.81 -10.70 -21.71
C ASP A 168 -5.89 -11.20 -20.57
N VAL A 169 -4.64 -10.76 -20.55
CA VAL A 169 -3.71 -11.09 -19.45
C VAL A 169 -4.22 -10.52 -18.14
N ILE A 170 -4.55 -9.23 -18.10
CA ILE A 170 -5.01 -8.55 -16.88
C ILE A 170 -6.29 -9.19 -16.33
N LEU A 171 -7.24 -9.51 -17.21
CA LEU A 171 -8.54 -9.99 -16.79
C LEU A 171 -8.56 -11.49 -16.44
N ASN A 172 -7.66 -12.28 -17.04
CA ASN A 172 -7.71 -13.74 -16.96
C ASN A 172 -6.53 -14.37 -16.23
N GLN A 173 -5.45 -13.64 -15.95
CA GLN A 173 -4.27 -14.18 -15.29
C GLN A 173 -3.93 -13.36 -14.04
N PRO A 174 -3.70 -14.02 -12.90
CA PRO A 174 -3.22 -13.32 -11.72
C PRO A 174 -1.85 -12.69 -11.99
N PRO A 175 -1.52 -11.55 -11.37
CA PRO A 175 -0.19 -10.98 -11.46
C PRO A 175 0.87 -11.90 -10.84
N ASP A 176 2.08 -11.88 -11.42
CA ASP A 176 3.21 -12.60 -10.86
C ASP A 176 3.68 -12.01 -9.53
N TYR A 177 3.54 -10.68 -9.36
CA TYR A 177 3.85 -10.00 -8.11
C TYR A 177 2.77 -8.98 -7.77
N VAL A 178 2.47 -8.87 -6.49
CA VAL A 178 1.55 -7.88 -5.92
C VAL A 178 2.24 -7.18 -4.76
N LEU A 179 2.16 -5.86 -4.73
CA LEU A 179 2.62 -5.06 -3.61
C LEU A 179 1.51 -4.14 -3.14
N ASN A 180 1.22 -4.16 -1.84
CA ASN A 180 0.30 -3.21 -1.21
C ASN A 180 1.08 -1.93 -0.86
N ALA A 181 0.74 -0.83 -1.52
CA ALA A 181 1.36 0.49 -1.33
C ALA A 181 0.46 1.47 -0.56
N SER A 182 -0.63 0.98 0.05
CA SER A 182 -1.66 1.83 0.67
C SER A 182 -1.17 2.65 1.86
N SER A 183 -0.13 2.21 2.55
CA SER A 183 0.43 2.91 3.72
C SER A 183 1.40 4.04 3.36
N ASN A 184 1.96 4.03 2.16
CA ASN A 184 2.95 4.98 1.70
C ASN A 184 2.69 5.31 0.23
N SER A 185 2.83 6.59 -0.14
CA SER A 185 2.75 6.99 -1.55
C SER A 185 3.92 6.45 -2.40
N SER A 186 4.87 5.72 -1.82
CA SER A 186 6.01 5.11 -2.51
C SER A 186 5.96 3.60 -2.44
N TYR A 187 6.49 2.94 -3.46
CA TYR A 187 6.58 1.49 -3.53
C TYR A 187 7.93 1.03 -4.07
N LYS A 188 8.31 -0.21 -3.73
CA LYS A 188 9.54 -0.82 -4.21
C LYS A 188 9.42 -2.34 -4.27
N PHE A 189 9.54 -2.90 -5.47
CA PHE A 189 9.80 -4.32 -5.66
C PHE A 189 11.29 -4.59 -5.57
N ASN A 190 11.67 -5.62 -4.85
CA ASN A 190 13.05 -6.09 -4.72
C ASN A 190 13.18 -7.49 -5.30
N PHE A 191 14.40 -7.95 -5.49
CA PHE A 191 14.73 -9.31 -5.92
C PHE A 191 14.12 -9.73 -7.26
N LEU A 192 13.90 -8.78 -8.17
CA LEU A 192 13.32 -9.06 -9.47
C LEU A 192 14.38 -9.67 -10.42
N PRO A 193 14.02 -10.71 -11.21
CA PRO A 193 14.91 -11.27 -12.22
C PRO A 193 15.10 -10.30 -13.39
N LYS A 194 16.14 -10.53 -14.18
CA LYS A 194 16.44 -9.77 -15.42
C LYS A 194 15.47 -10.15 -16.54
N LYS A 195 14.21 -9.85 -16.37
CA LYS A 195 13.12 -10.08 -17.32
C LYS A 195 12.45 -8.77 -17.71
N ASP A 196 11.56 -8.87 -18.68
CA ASP A 196 10.65 -7.79 -19.04
C ASP A 196 9.36 -7.93 -18.24
N PHE A 197 8.77 -6.79 -17.85
CA PHE A 197 7.57 -6.74 -17.02
C PHE A 197 6.55 -5.78 -17.58
N SER A 198 5.28 -6.10 -17.38
CA SER A 198 4.19 -5.13 -17.45
C SER A 198 3.73 -4.77 -16.05
N ILE A 199 3.28 -3.53 -15.88
CA ILE A 199 2.95 -2.98 -14.56
C ILE A 199 1.64 -2.19 -14.62
N LEU A 200 0.83 -2.34 -13.56
CA LEU A 200 -0.45 -1.65 -13.39
C LEU A 200 -0.60 -1.22 -11.93
N ALA A 201 -1.07 -0.01 -11.71
CA ALA A 201 -1.54 0.44 -10.40
C ALA A 201 -3.06 0.35 -10.32
N VAL A 202 -3.60 -0.13 -9.20
CA VAL A 202 -5.05 -0.24 -8.96
C VAL A 202 -5.38 0.17 -7.53
N GLU A 203 -6.58 0.73 -7.31
CA GLU A 203 -7.04 1.04 -5.95
C GLU A 203 -7.46 -0.22 -5.18
N GLN A 204 -7.96 -1.23 -5.86
CA GLN A 204 -8.41 -2.48 -5.25
C GLN A 204 -7.81 -3.69 -5.96
N TYR A 205 -7.42 -4.69 -5.19
CA TYR A 205 -6.95 -5.98 -5.69
C TYR A 205 -7.61 -7.12 -4.92
N GLY A 206 -8.06 -8.14 -5.65
CA GLY A 206 -8.71 -9.32 -5.07
C GLY A 206 -9.52 -10.11 -6.10
N SER A 207 -10.27 -11.09 -5.65
CA SER A 207 -11.15 -11.90 -6.49
C SER A 207 -12.37 -11.09 -6.94
N ASN A 208 -12.79 -11.26 -8.20
CA ASN A 208 -13.99 -10.66 -8.78
C ASN A 208 -14.01 -9.11 -8.83
N ILE A 209 -12.86 -8.47 -8.97
CA ILE A 209 -12.78 -7.03 -9.15
C ILE A 209 -12.88 -6.71 -10.64
N ASN A 210 -13.84 -5.86 -11.00
CA ASN A 210 -13.87 -5.23 -12.31
C ASN A 210 -12.96 -4.00 -12.27
N TYR A 211 -11.77 -4.12 -12.85
CA TYR A 211 -10.80 -3.02 -12.89
C TYR A 211 -11.27 -1.83 -13.74
N GLU A 212 -12.22 -2.01 -14.67
CA GLU A 212 -12.78 -0.91 -15.46
C GLU A 212 -13.68 0.02 -14.61
N GLU A 213 -14.22 -0.46 -13.50
CA GLU A 213 -15.10 0.29 -12.60
C GLU A 213 -14.40 0.88 -11.38
N LYS A 214 -13.10 0.66 -11.23
CA LYS A 214 -12.31 1.11 -10.08
C LYS A 214 -11.14 1.96 -10.55
N PRO A 215 -10.63 2.88 -9.71
CA PRO A 215 -9.43 3.63 -10.05
C PRO A 215 -8.26 2.70 -10.41
N PHE A 216 -7.70 2.94 -11.58
CA PHE A 216 -6.49 2.27 -12.05
C PHE A 216 -5.60 3.25 -12.80
N SER A 217 -4.35 2.88 -13.02
CA SER A 217 -3.43 3.61 -13.88
C SER A 217 -2.47 2.64 -14.56
N PHE A 218 -2.44 2.65 -15.87
CA PHE A 218 -1.39 2.02 -16.64
C PHE A 218 -0.08 2.79 -16.48
N TYR A 219 1.02 2.15 -16.74
CA TYR A 219 2.25 2.87 -16.99
C TYR A 219 2.27 3.39 -18.44
N ARG A 220 3.04 4.44 -18.69
CA ARG A 220 3.15 5.09 -20.02
C ARG A 220 3.74 4.20 -21.14
N LYS A 221 4.41 3.10 -20.76
CA LYS A 221 4.98 2.11 -21.68
C LYS A 221 4.35 0.75 -21.43
N ASN A 222 4.22 -0.02 -22.48
CA ASN A 222 3.68 -1.37 -22.40
C ASN A 222 4.58 -2.32 -21.59
N GLN A 223 5.88 -2.11 -21.64
CA GLN A 223 6.87 -3.03 -21.10
C GLN A 223 8.02 -2.30 -20.42
N LEU A 224 8.41 -2.81 -19.25
CA LEU A 224 9.57 -2.40 -18.49
C LEU A 224 10.64 -3.48 -18.60
N SER A 225 11.86 -3.13 -19.00
CA SER A 225 12.97 -4.08 -19.13
C SER A 225 13.95 -3.92 -17.99
N LEU A 226 14.19 -5.00 -17.25
CA LEU A 226 15.25 -5.07 -16.22
C LEU A 226 16.55 -5.69 -16.73
N LYS A 227 16.72 -5.83 -18.05
CA LYS A 227 17.95 -6.39 -18.64
C LYS A 227 19.17 -5.54 -18.33
N ASP A 228 19.00 -4.23 -18.28
CA ASP A 228 20.04 -3.23 -18.02
C ASP A 228 20.13 -2.79 -16.54
N GLY A 229 19.30 -3.36 -15.67
CA GLY A 229 19.32 -3.09 -14.24
C GLY A 229 17.99 -2.62 -13.67
N SER A 230 18.06 -1.98 -12.50
CA SER A 230 16.89 -1.47 -11.76
C SER A 230 16.26 -0.26 -12.43
N LEU A 231 14.95 -0.07 -12.21
CA LEU A 231 14.17 1.04 -12.72
C LEU A 231 13.62 1.88 -11.56
N ASP A 232 13.85 3.19 -11.67
CA ASP A 232 13.38 4.19 -10.71
C ASP A 232 12.37 5.12 -11.37
N ASN A 233 11.59 5.84 -10.55
CA ASN A 233 10.60 6.81 -11.01
C ASN A 233 9.48 6.22 -11.89
N ILE A 234 9.15 4.95 -11.65
CA ILE A 234 7.99 4.32 -12.26
C ILE A 234 6.74 4.81 -11.51
N ASN A 235 6.26 5.98 -11.88
CA ASN A 235 5.23 6.70 -11.15
C ASN A 235 3.83 6.45 -11.74
N PHE A 236 2.82 6.45 -10.85
CA PHE A 236 1.41 6.31 -11.20
C PHE A 236 0.60 7.47 -10.64
N TYR A 237 -0.47 7.78 -11.33
CA TYR A 237 -1.49 8.70 -10.84
C TYR A 237 -2.83 7.96 -10.74
N LEU A 238 -3.39 7.84 -9.55
CA LEU A 238 -4.71 7.26 -9.32
C LEU A 238 -5.72 8.38 -9.08
N HIS A 239 -6.80 8.37 -9.85
CA HIS A 239 -7.86 9.36 -9.74
C HIS A 239 -9.17 8.66 -9.41
N LYS A 240 -9.91 9.20 -8.42
CA LYS A 240 -11.27 8.70 -8.15
C LYS A 240 -12.13 8.93 -9.37
N MET A 241 -12.76 7.88 -9.88
CA MET A 241 -13.77 8.03 -10.90
C MET A 241 -14.87 8.96 -10.37
N LYS A 242 -15.22 10.02 -11.10
CA LYS A 242 -16.40 10.83 -10.81
C LYS A 242 -17.60 9.89 -10.95
N SER A 243 -18.31 9.60 -9.86
CA SER A 243 -19.62 8.97 -9.96
C SER A 243 -20.54 9.98 -10.65
N GLU A 244 -21.24 9.55 -11.69
CA GLU A 244 -22.22 10.36 -12.42
C GLU A 244 -23.38 10.88 -11.55
N GLU A 245 -23.43 10.44 -10.28
CA GLU A 245 -24.52 10.79 -9.35
C GLU A 245 -24.37 12.16 -8.66
N ASN A 246 -23.32 12.95 -8.92
CA ASN A 246 -23.12 14.23 -8.21
C ASN A 246 -23.29 15.49 -9.08
N GLU A 247 -23.89 15.40 -10.28
CA GLU A 247 -24.21 16.60 -11.06
C GLU A 247 -25.49 17.33 -10.60
N ASP A 248 -26.30 16.75 -9.69
CA ASP A 248 -27.60 17.31 -9.31
C ASP A 248 -27.62 18.05 -7.94
N SER A 249 -26.50 18.40 -7.36
CA SER A 249 -26.49 19.17 -6.09
C SER A 249 -25.64 20.45 -6.11
N GLU A 250 -25.44 21.09 -7.25
CA GLU A 250 -25.22 22.52 -7.24
C GLU A 250 -26.59 23.24 -7.12
N GLU A 251 -27.15 23.24 -5.92
CA GLU A 251 -28.12 24.28 -5.56
C GLU A 251 -27.46 25.62 -5.83
N LYS A 252 -27.92 26.24 -6.91
CA LYS A 252 -27.75 27.67 -7.11
C LYS A 252 -28.42 28.40 -5.96
N ASN A 253 -27.70 28.60 -4.89
CA ASN A 253 -28.01 29.65 -3.96
C ASN A 253 -27.70 30.98 -4.64
N ASP A 254 -28.69 31.48 -5.37
CA ASP A 254 -28.79 32.89 -5.74
C ASP A 254 -28.90 33.71 -4.45
N THR A 255 -27.80 33.98 -3.81
CA THR A 255 -27.62 35.12 -2.92
C THR A 255 -26.53 35.99 -3.56
N ASN A 256 -26.97 37.12 -4.11
CA ASN A 256 -26.16 38.26 -4.50
C ASN A 256 -25.39 38.81 -3.27
N ASP A 257 -24.34 38.11 -2.89
CA ASP A 257 -23.23 38.65 -2.15
C ASP A 257 -21.99 38.43 -3.03
N GLU A 258 -21.66 39.42 -3.84
CA GLU A 258 -20.31 39.58 -4.39
C GLU A 258 -19.34 39.77 -3.22
N LYS A 259 -19.09 38.71 -2.46
CA LYS A 259 -17.89 38.62 -1.63
C LYS A 259 -16.73 38.69 -2.57
N ASN A 260 -15.95 39.76 -2.48
CA ASN A 260 -14.66 39.97 -3.13
C ASN A 260 -13.74 38.79 -2.71
N ILE A 261 -13.91 37.64 -3.40
CA ILE A 261 -13.12 36.43 -3.11
C ILE A 261 -11.69 36.76 -3.54
N LYS A 262 -10.83 36.88 -2.53
CA LYS A 262 -9.43 37.17 -2.74
C LYS A 262 -8.73 35.90 -3.21
N THR A 263 -8.13 35.94 -4.37
CA THR A 263 -7.44 34.82 -5.03
C THR A 263 -5.97 35.08 -5.18
N ALA A 264 -5.22 34.04 -5.46
CA ALA A 264 -3.80 34.06 -5.79
C ALA A 264 -3.59 33.81 -7.29
N THR A 265 -2.43 34.21 -7.78
CA THR A 265 -1.92 33.88 -9.10
C THR A 265 -0.67 33.02 -8.97
N LEU A 266 -0.54 32.00 -9.81
CA LEU A 266 0.67 31.20 -9.95
C LEU A 266 1.24 31.38 -11.35
N THR A 267 2.52 31.74 -11.42
CA THR A 267 3.26 31.90 -12.68
C THR A 267 4.51 31.03 -12.67
N GLY A 268 4.99 30.66 -13.85
CA GLY A 268 6.23 29.92 -13.97
C GLY A 268 6.53 29.52 -15.41
N GLU A 269 7.62 28.77 -15.57
CA GLU A 269 8.07 28.23 -16.85
C GLU A 269 8.47 26.77 -16.70
N VAL A 270 8.00 25.92 -17.62
CA VAL A 270 8.40 24.51 -17.72
C VAL A 270 9.23 24.32 -18.99
N SER A 271 10.33 23.60 -18.87
CA SER A 271 11.16 23.23 -20.01
C SER A 271 11.46 21.73 -20.01
N GLY A 272 11.60 21.15 -21.19
CA GLY A 272 11.90 19.73 -21.37
C GLY A 272 11.70 19.30 -22.82
N ASN A 273 11.94 18.02 -23.08
CA ASN A 273 11.67 17.43 -24.40
C ASN A 273 10.24 16.87 -24.41
N PHE A 274 9.30 17.64 -24.89
CA PHE A 274 7.90 17.26 -25.03
C PHE A 274 7.62 16.79 -26.45
N ILE A 275 6.85 15.73 -26.59
CA ILE A 275 6.41 15.20 -27.89
C ILE A 275 4.99 15.73 -28.20
N HIS A 276 4.20 15.99 -27.16
CA HIS A 276 2.82 16.44 -27.23
C HIS A 276 2.64 17.78 -26.52
N PRO A 277 1.54 18.50 -26.76
CA PRO A 277 1.18 19.65 -25.94
C PRO A 277 1.22 19.33 -24.46
N ILE A 278 1.58 20.31 -23.66
CA ILE A 278 1.68 20.13 -22.21
C ILE A 278 0.58 20.92 -21.52
N SER A 279 0.01 20.31 -20.51
CA SER A 279 -0.98 20.89 -19.63
C SER A 279 -0.55 20.76 -18.18
N LEU A 280 -1.04 21.64 -17.32
CA LEU A 280 -0.77 21.59 -15.90
C LEU A 280 -2.04 21.39 -15.08
N ILE A 281 -1.89 20.77 -13.94
CA ILE A 281 -2.92 20.64 -12.92
C ILE A 281 -2.32 21.13 -11.61
N LEU A 282 -3.02 22.05 -10.96
CA LEU A 282 -2.73 22.51 -9.59
C LEU A 282 -3.86 22.04 -8.69
N LYS A 283 -3.57 21.14 -7.74
CA LYS A 283 -4.60 20.42 -6.99
C LYS A 283 -4.35 20.36 -5.50
N ASN A 284 -5.43 20.42 -4.74
CA ASN A 284 -5.49 19.99 -3.35
C ASN A 284 -6.74 19.13 -3.10
N LYS A 285 -7.07 18.80 -1.85
CA LYS A 285 -8.25 17.96 -1.51
C LYS A 285 -9.59 18.57 -1.91
N LYS A 286 -9.68 19.88 -2.13
CA LYS A 286 -10.93 20.62 -2.35
C LYS A 286 -11.02 21.25 -3.73
N ASN A 287 -9.90 21.70 -4.28
CA ASN A 287 -9.86 22.52 -5.48
C ASN A 287 -8.87 21.95 -6.49
N GLU A 288 -9.24 22.03 -7.73
CA GLU A 288 -8.39 21.66 -8.88
C GLU A 288 -8.48 22.78 -9.92
N TYR A 289 -7.31 23.19 -10.41
CA TYR A 289 -7.15 24.21 -11.46
C TYR A 289 -6.28 23.62 -12.55
N SER A 290 -6.65 23.82 -13.81
CA SER A 290 -5.88 23.33 -14.95
C SER A 290 -5.72 24.43 -16.01
N ASN A 291 -4.61 24.38 -16.74
CA ASN A 291 -4.36 25.24 -17.89
C ASN A 291 -3.39 24.58 -18.86
N MET A 292 -3.49 24.95 -20.12
CA MET A 292 -2.47 24.60 -21.12
C MET A 292 -1.22 25.44 -20.91
N ILE A 293 -0.06 24.83 -21.08
CA ILE A 293 1.22 25.55 -21.06
C ILE A 293 1.50 26.07 -22.46
N GLN A 294 2.00 27.30 -22.56
CA GLN A 294 2.30 27.93 -23.83
C GLN A 294 3.49 27.27 -24.54
N LEU A 295 3.63 27.51 -25.83
CA LEU A 295 4.71 26.90 -26.64
C LEU A 295 6.13 27.26 -26.16
N ASP A 296 6.27 28.43 -25.51
CA ASP A 296 7.53 28.85 -24.88
C ASP A 296 7.77 28.23 -23.48
N GLY A 297 6.82 27.45 -22.98
CA GLY A 297 6.86 26.83 -21.67
C GLY A 297 6.27 27.67 -20.55
N SER A 298 5.84 28.89 -20.81
CA SER A 298 5.26 29.77 -19.81
C SER A 298 3.81 29.39 -19.48
N TYR A 299 3.40 29.68 -18.24
CA TYR A 299 2.01 29.50 -17.81
C TYR A 299 1.63 30.51 -16.74
N ILE A 300 0.34 30.81 -16.71
CA ILE A 300 -0.30 31.65 -15.69
C ILE A 300 -1.59 30.95 -15.25
N LEU A 301 -1.77 30.80 -13.96
CA LEU A 301 -3.01 30.36 -13.33
C LEU A 301 -3.51 31.45 -12.40
N ASP A 302 -4.69 31.99 -12.69
CA ASP A 302 -5.37 33.00 -11.91
C ASP A 302 -6.57 32.41 -11.15
N GLY A 303 -7.09 33.18 -10.20
CA GLY A 303 -8.31 32.80 -9.51
C GLY A 303 -8.14 31.68 -8.47
N ILE A 304 -6.93 31.39 -8.01
CA ILE A 304 -6.63 30.28 -7.12
C ILE A 304 -6.99 30.67 -5.68
N LEU A 305 -7.78 29.85 -5.02
CA LEU A 305 -8.08 30.02 -3.60
C LEU A 305 -6.85 29.76 -2.74
N GLU A 306 -6.78 30.43 -1.61
CA GLU A 306 -5.69 30.24 -0.64
C GLU A 306 -5.58 28.78 -0.19
N GLY A 307 -4.37 28.22 -0.17
CA GLY A 307 -4.14 26.84 0.26
C GLY A 307 -2.77 26.29 -0.09
N LYS A 308 -2.56 25.03 0.32
CA LYS A 308 -1.42 24.22 -0.12
C LYS A 308 -1.84 23.33 -1.27
N TYR A 309 -1.04 23.32 -2.32
CA TYR A 309 -1.33 22.63 -3.57
C TYR A 309 -0.14 21.79 -4.02
N GLN A 310 -0.45 20.74 -4.77
CA GLN A 310 0.51 20.01 -5.57
C GLN A 310 0.38 20.46 -7.03
N LEU A 311 1.50 20.73 -7.67
CA LEU A 311 1.57 21.03 -9.09
C LEU A 311 2.00 19.80 -9.86
N LEU A 312 1.32 19.54 -10.96
CA LEU A 312 1.58 18.45 -11.86
C LEU A 312 1.54 18.97 -13.29
N VAL A 313 2.43 18.49 -14.14
CA VAL A 313 2.46 18.76 -15.59
C VAL A 313 2.39 17.44 -16.33
N TYR A 314 1.64 17.39 -17.43
CA TYR A 314 1.49 16.19 -18.25
C TYR A 314 1.48 16.52 -19.75
N GLU A 315 1.85 15.51 -20.53
CA GLU A 315 1.74 15.57 -22.00
C GLU A 315 0.35 15.11 -22.43
N ASP A 316 -0.50 16.07 -22.84
CA ASP A 316 -1.86 15.83 -23.32
C ASP A 316 -1.80 15.31 -24.76
N ARG A 317 -1.86 13.99 -24.92
CA ARG A 317 -1.64 13.29 -26.20
C ARG A 317 -2.81 13.46 -27.17
N ASN A 318 -4.00 13.53 -26.64
CA ASN A 318 -5.24 13.62 -27.42
C ASN A 318 -5.93 14.99 -27.39
N ASN A 319 -5.33 15.97 -26.72
CA ASN A 319 -5.82 17.34 -26.53
C ASN A 319 -7.20 17.42 -25.87
N ASN A 320 -7.47 16.53 -24.91
CA ASN A 320 -8.74 16.55 -24.17
C ASN A 320 -8.68 17.36 -22.87
N SER A 321 -7.51 17.90 -22.50
CA SER A 321 -7.25 18.65 -21.27
C SER A 321 -7.49 17.85 -19.98
N VAL A 322 -7.41 16.51 -20.07
CA VAL A 322 -7.54 15.58 -18.96
C VAL A 322 -6.31 14.69 -18.93
N LEU A 323 -5.76 14.44 -17.75
CA LEU A 323 -4.67 13.48 -17.60
C LEU A 323 -5.22 12.06 -17.72
N ASP A 324 -4.89 11.36 -18.81
CA ASP A 324 -5.36 10.01 -19.08
C ASP A 324 -4.52 8.96 -18.35
N MET A 325 -5.21 8.06 -17.63
CA MET A 325 -4.59 6.94 -16.89
C MET A 325 -4.46 5.67 -17.74
N GLY A 326 -4.81 5.75 -19.03
CA GLY A 326 -4.92 4.62 -19.94
C GLY A 326 -6.33 4.04 -20.01
N SER A 327 -6.50 3.02 -20.84
CA SER A 327 -7.80 2.39 -21.08
C SER A 327 -7.66 0.91 -21.42
N PHE A 328 -8.40 0.07 -20.70
CA PHE A 328 -8.53 -1.35 -21.05
C PHE A 328 -9.25 -1.57 -22.37
N THR A 329 -10.25 -0.74 -22.69
CA THR A 329 -11.08 -0.89 -23.87
C THR A 329 -10.34 -0.56 -25.15
N THR A 330 -9.53 0.51 -25.13
CA THR A 330 -8.75 0.99 -26.28
C THR A 330 -7.30 0.53 -26.27
N ASN A 331 -6.90 -0.21 -25.25
CA ASN A 331 -5.51 -0.64 -25.01
C ASN A 331 -4.51 0.54 -25.03
N GLN A 332 -4.94 1.69 -24.50
CA GLN A 332 -4.10 2.88 -24.39
C GLN A 332 -3.37 2.89 -23.05
N PHE A 333 -2.13 3.34 -23.08
CA PHE A 333 -1.30 3.56 -21.89
C PHE A 333 -1.53 4.96 -21.34
N ALA A 334 -1.20 5.15 -20.05
CA ALA A 334 -1.30 6.45 -19.41
C ALA A 334 -0.45 7.50 -20.11
N GLU A 335 -0.85 8.74 -19.97
CA GLU A 335 -0.06 9.89 -20.36
C GLU A 335 1.15 10.07 -19.44
N ARG A 336 2.15 10.71 -19.98
CA ARG A 336 3.38 11.04 -19.27
C ARG A 336 3.14 12.26 -18.41
N PHE A 337 3.38 12.13 -17.10
CA PHE A 337 3.19 13.21 -16.16
C PHE A 337 4.39 13.41 -15.23
N PHE A 338 4.46 14.57 -14.62
CA PHE A 338 5.50 14.96 -13.67
C PHE A 338 4.91 15.77 -12.54
N VAL A 339 5.34 15.46 -11.35
CA VAL A 339 4.90 16.16 -10.16
C VAL A 339 6.02 17.11 -9.72
N TYR A 340 5.68 18.37 -9.50
CA TYR A 340 6.62 19.32 -8.91
C TYR A 340 7.04 18.84 -7.51
N PRO A 341 8.33 18.84 -7.18
CA PRO A 341 8.82 18.18 -5.97
C PRO A 341 8.24 18.75 -4.67
N ASP A 342 7.99 20.07 -4.65
CA ASP A 342 7.54 20.78 -3.46
C ASP A 342 6.04 21.09 -3.52
N SER A 343 5.41 21.09 -2.36
CA SER A 343 4.05 21.57 -2.24
C SER A 343 4.04 23.11 -2.24
N LEU A 344 3.18 23.71 -3.05
CA LEU A 344 3.08 25.17 -3.21
C LEU A 344 2.08 25.73 -2.21
N SER A 345 2.49 26.77 -1.47
CA SER A 345 1.63 27.50 -0.54
C SER A 345 1.20 28.81 -1.16
N LEU A 346 -0.06 28.90 -1.59
CA LEU A 346 -0.64 30.08 -2.22
C LEU A 346 -1.43 30.89 -1.19
N ARG A 347 -1.23 32.22 -1.19
CA ARG A 347 -1.89 33.17 -0.30
C ARG A 347 -2.74 34.13 -1.11
N ALA A 348 -3.91 34.44 -0.61
CA ALA A 348 -4.82 35.40 -1.24
C ALA A 348 -4.15 36.76 -1.50
N ASN A 349 -4.42 37.35 -2.68
CA ASN A 349 -3.85 38.57 -3.23
C ASN A 349 -2.32 38.54 -3.45
N TRP A 350 -1.72 37.36 -3.53
CA TRP A 350 -0.29 37.21 -3.81
C TRP A 350 -0.11 36.51 -5.16
N GLU A 351 0.94 36.89 -5.84
CA GLU A 351 1.48 36.18 -6.99
C GLU A 351 2.66 35.33 -6.51
N LEU A 352 2.63 34.06 -6.86
CA LEU A 352 3.73 33.14 -6.63
C LEU A 352 4.36 32.80 -7.97
N GLU A 353 5.59 33.26 -8.19
CA GLU A 353 6.41 32.82 -9.30
C GLU A 353 7.29 31.65 -8.85
N ILE A 354 7.20 30.53 -9.55
CA ILE A 354 8.11 29.40 -9.32
C ILE A 354 9.25 29.44 -10.32
N PRO A 355 10.48 29.09 -9.88
CA PRO A 355 11.63 29.04 -10.77
C PRO A 355 11.39 28.12 -11.96
N LYS A 356 12.04 28.42 -13.08
CA LYS A 356 11.99 27.57 -14.27
C LYS A 356 12.22 26.12 -13.90
N TRP A 357 11.23 25.31 -14.14
CA TRP A 357 11.27 23.90 -13.84
C TRP A 357 11.70 23.12 -15.09
N ASN A 358 12.93 22.63 -15.03
CA ASN A 358 13.49 21.79 -16.08
C ASN A 358 13.38 20.33 -15.64
N TYR A 359 12.48 19.55 -16.27
CA TYR A 359 12.49 18.13 -16.07
C TYR A 359 13.12 17.43 -17.26
N ASN A 360 14.40 17.26 -17.17
CA ASN A 360 15.11 16.30 -18.00
C ASN A 360 14.85 14.92 -17.42
N ILE A 361 13.88 14.24 -18.02
CA ILE A 361 13.77 12.82 -17.73
C ILE A 361 14.95 12.17 -18.40
N ARG A 362 15.77 11.55 -17.58
CA ARG A 362 16.53 10.42 -18.10
C ARG A 362 15.47 9.47 -18.65
N GLU A 363 15.35 9.40 -19.95
CA GLU A 363 14.58 8.32 -20.56
C GLU A 363 15.06 7.06 -19.86
N ASP A 364 14.11 6.26 -19.35
CA ASP A 364 14.41 4.91 -18.87
C ASP A 364 15.11 4.23 -20.05
N LYS A 365 16.43 4.09 -19.94
CA LYS A 365 17.27 3.49 -20.98
C LYS A 365 16.91 2.03 -21.15
#